data_c6b397d067df0fc46d89d62104a85002
#
_entry.id   c6b397d067df0fc46d89d62104a85002
#
_cell.length_a   1.000
_cell.length_b   1.000
_cell.length_c   1.000
_cell.angle_alpha   90.00
_cell.angle_beta   90.00
_cell.angle_gamma   90.00
#
_symmetry.space_group_name_H-M   'P 1'
#
loop_
_entity.id
_entity.type
_entity.pdbx_description
1 polymer ?
#
loop_
_entity_poly.entity_id
_entity_poly.type
_entity_poly.pdbx_seq_one_letter_code
_entity_poly.pdbx_strand_id
1 'polypeptide(L)'
;MDCALAIIAGGRPVKQVCDVLGVARSNVTAKRTRPADWRDARTARKTDDASLVEEIRLCIADLPSYGYRRVWGRLRSERESQGAASVNAKRVYRVMRVHGLLLQRRALPPRPERRHDGKVAVSKSNQRWCSDGFEFRCDNGEPLRVTFALDCCDREAMSWAATTGGHSGDVVRDVMLAAVENRFGNALKAPAEIEWLTDNGSGYTADKTRSFATSIGLKPLTTPVCSPQSNGMAESFVKTMKRDYVAFMPKPDAATAARNLAIAFEHYNEQHPHSALQYRSPREFRRRTDSSTLV
;
A
#
# COMPACT_ATOMS: atom_id res chain seq x y z
N MET A 1 -37.40 -26.02 1.73
CA MET A 1 -37.24 -26.22 3.20
C MET A 1 -38.59 -26.39 3.88
N ASP A 2 -39.55 -25.53 3.66
CA ASP A 2 -40.87 -25.60 4.33
C ASP A 2 -41.69 -26.82 3.89
N CYS A 3 -41.63 -27.20 2.60
CA CYS A 3 -42.18 -28.46 2.10
C CYS A 3 -41.60 -29.67 2.80
N ALA A 4 -40.26 -29.70 3.02
CA ALA A 4 -39.61 -30.81 3.73
C ALA A 4 -40.11 -30.93 5.19
N LEU A 5 -40.31 -29.80 5.87
CA LEU A 5 -40.84 -29.79 7.24
C LEU A 5 -42.26 -30.26 7.31
N ALA A 6 -43.12 -29.86 6.38
CA ALA A 6 -44.50 -30.30 6.30
C ALA A 6 -44.64 -31.84 6.09
N ILE A 7 -43.83 -32.39 5.18
CA ILE A 7 -43.80 -33.84 4.92
C ILE A 7 -43.30 -34.63 6.13
N ILE A 8 -42.29 -34.11 6.83
CA ILE A 8 -41.76 -34.74 8.07
C ILE A 8 -42.77 -34.65 9.17
N ALA A 9 -43.52 -33.54 9.33
CA ALA A 9 -44.61 -33.41 10.29
C ALA A 9 -45.74 -34.42 10.01
N GLY A 10 -45.97 -34.79 8.76
CA GLY A 10 -46.87 -35.87 8.34
C GLY A 10 -46.35 -37.28 8.59
N GLY A 11 -45.28 -37.46 9.40
CA GLY A 11 -44.77 -38.75 9.86
C GLY A 11 -43.74 -39.45 8.95
N ARG A 12 -43.26 -38.80 7.91
CA ARG A 12 -42.28 -39.41 7.02
C ARG A 12 -40.86 -39.27 7.61
N PRO A 13 -39.99 -40.33 7.44
CA PRO A 13 -38.62 -40.30 7.99
C PRO A 13 -37.78 -39.16 7.43
N VAL A 14 -37.12 -38.39 8.30
CA VAL A 14 -36.29 -37.22 7.95
C VAL A 14 -35.23 -37.58 6.86
N LYS A 15 -34.60 -38.75 6.97
CA LYS A 15 -33.60 -39.19 6.00
C LYS A 15 -34.22 -39.29 4.59
N GLN A 16 -35.32 -39.97 4.45
CA GLN A 16 -35.99 -40.21 3.18
C GLN A 16 -36.47 -38.90 2.54
N VAL A 17 -37.06 -38.00 3.31
CA VAL A 17 -37.50 -36.69 2.84
C VAL A 17 -36.36 -35.82 2.37
N CYS A 18 -35.22 -35.83 3.13
CA CYS A 18 -34.03 -35.08 2.78
C CYS A 18 -33.35 -35.61 1.50
N ASP A 19 -33.28 -36.91 1.35
CA ASP A 19 -32.66 -37.56 0.19
C ASP A 19 -33.49 -37.29 -1.09
N VAL A 20 -34.83 -37.37 -1.01
CA VAL A 20 -35.75 -37.11 -2.15
C VAL A 20 -35.73 -35.62 -2.56
N LEU A 21 -35.73 -34.72 -1.59
CA LEU A 21 -35.79 -33.27 -1.85
C LEU A 21 -34.44 -32.60 -2.02
N GLY A 22 -33.30 -33.33 -1.93
CA GLY A 22 -31.96 -32.79 -2.06
C GLY A 22 -31.60 -31.76 -0.96
N VAL A 23 -32.18 -31.90 0.25
CA VAL A 23 -31.97 -30.97 1.35
C VAL A 23 -31.06 -31.59 2.40
N ALA A 24 -30.03 -30.86 2.84
CA ALA A 24 -29.14 -31.34 3.91
C ALA A 24 -29.92 -31.54 5.21
N ARG A 25 -29.74 -32.74 5.84
CA ARG A 25 -30.40 -33.07 7.12
C ARG A 25 -30.07 -32.08 8.25
N SER A 26 -28.84 -31.58 8.27
CA SER A 26 -28.40 -30.56 9.24
C SER A 26 -29.25 -29.27 9.16
N ASN A 27 -29.62 -28.84 7.95
CA ASN A 27 -30.45 -27.67 7.76
C ASN A 27 -31.89 -27.89 8.26
N VAL A 28 -32.45 -29.09 8.04
CA VAL A 28 -33.80 -29.46 8.52
C VAL A 28 -33.78 -29.53 10.05
N THR A 29 -32.80 -30.20 10.64
CA THR A 29 -32.65 -30.29 12.09
C THR A 29 -32.50 -28.91 12.72
N ALA A 30 -31.57 -28.09 12.19
CA ALA A 30 -31.39 -26.73 12.66
C ALA A 30 -32.66 -25.87 12.61
N LYS A 31 -33.50 -26.05 11.59
CA LYS A 31 -34.78 -25.30 11.47
C LYS A 31 -35.82 -25.83 12.46
N ARG A 32 -35.85 -27.15 12.72
CA ARG A 32 -36.80 -27.76 13.70
C ARG A 32 -36.46 -27.40 15.15
N THR A 33 -35.19 -27.24 15.47
CA THR A 33 -34.73 -26.92 16.84
C THR A 33 -34.67 -25.42 17.13
N ARG A 34 -34.99 -24.57 16.16
CA ARG A 34 -35.02 -23.13 16.38
C ARG A 34 -36.08 -22.72 17.36
N PRO A 35 -35.77 -21.93 18.40
CA PRO A 35 -36.78 -21.34 19.28
C PRO A 35 -37.76 -20.46 18.49
N ALA A 36 -38.97 -20.26 19.02
CA ALA A 36 -40.00 -19.47 18.35
C ALA A 36 -39.58 -17.99 18.14
N ASP A 37 -38.75 -17.47 19.00
CA ASP A 37 -38.16 -16.12 18.96
C ASP A 37 -36.88 -16.03 18.16
N TRP A 38 -36.44 -17.13 17.52
CA TRP A 38 -35.20 -17.14 16.77
C TRP A 38 -35.21 -16.13 15.62
N ARG A 39 -34.22 -15.27 15.59
CA ARG A 39 -33.99 -14.32 14.48
C ARG A 39 -32.66 -14.60 13.83
N ASP A 40 -32.60 -14.48 12.49
CA ASP A 40 -31.33 -14.63 11.76
C ASP A 40 -30.38 -13.46 12.08
N ALA A 41 -29.44 -13.73 12.96
CA ALA A 41 -28.44 -12.74 13.37
C ALA A 41 -27.55 -12.23 12.21
N ARG A 42 -27.56 -12.92 11.05
CA ARG A 42 -26.79 -12.48 9.86
C ARG A 42 -27.44 -11.29 9.18
N THR A 43 -28.75 -11.14 9.32
CA THR A 43 -29.52 -10.02 8.73
C THR A 43 -29.72 -8.87 9.70
N ALA A 44 -29.58 -9.11 11.00
CA ALA A 44 -29.72 -8.07 12.02
C ALA A 44 -28.51 -7.12 11.98
N ARG A 45 -28.72 -5.84 11.71
CA ARG A 45 -27.70 -4.80 11.89
C ARG A 45 -27.43 -4.65 13.38
N LYS A 46 -26.32 -5.26 13.85
CA LYS A 46 -25.95 -5.27 15.27
C LYS A 46 -25.23 -3.99 15.75
N THR A 47 -24.86 -3.10 14.83
CA THR A 47 -24.05 -1.91 15.14
C THR A 47 -24.52 -0.74 14.33
N ASP A 48 -24.62 0.41 14.99
CA ASP A 48 -24.69 1.68 14.32
C ASP A 48 -23.39 1.94 13.56
N ASP A 49 -23.50 2.24 12.27
CA ASP A 49 -22.36 2.52 11.40
C ASP A 49 -22.12 4.03 11.25
N ALA A 50 -22.87 4.90 11.93
CA ALA A 50 -22.77 6.36 11.74
C ALA A 50 -21.38 6.91 12.02
N SER A 51 -20.77 6.55 13.16
CA SER A 51 -19.41 6.97 13.48
C SER A 51 -18.38 6.45 12.46
N LEU A 52 -18.54 5.22 12.02
CA LEU A 52 -17.66 4.63 11.00
C LEU A 52 -17.79 5.32 9.64
N VAL A 53 -18.98 5.79 9.28
CA VAL A 53 -19.20 6.57 8.04
C VAL A 53 -18.39 7.87 8.09
N GLU A 54 -18.44 8.59 9.20
CA GLU A 54 -17.68 9.84 9.36
C GLU A 54 -16.17 9.61 9.34
N GLU A 55 -15.67 8.60 10.04
CA GLU A 55 -14.25 8.22 9.97
C GLU A 55 -13.81 7.90 8.52
N ILE A 56 -14.63 7.15 7.77
CA ILE A 56 -14.37 6.83 6.36
C ILE A 56 -14.37 8.11 5.51
N ARG A 57 -15.32 9.02 5.72
CA ARG A 57 -15.41 10.28 4.97
C ARG A 57 -14.20 11.17 5.20
N LEU A 58 -13.74 11.31 6.45
CA LEU A 58 -12.53 12.04 6.78
C LEU A 58 -11.31 11.44 6.07
N CYS A 59 -11.14 10.12 6.12
CA CYS A 59 -10.05 9.44 5.45
C CYS A 59 -10.05 9.64 3.91
N ILE A 60 -11.24 9.69 3.27
CA ILE A 60 -11.39 9.91 1.82
C ILE A 60 -11.21 11.38 1.45
N ALA A 61 -11.61 12.31 2.32
CA ALA A 61 -11.43 13.74 2.08
C ALA A 61 -9.96 14.11 1.88
N ASP A 62 -9.07 13.54 2.69
CA ASP A 62 -7.63 13.74 2.57
C ASP A 62 -7.04 13.04 1.33
N LEU A 63 -7.52 11.83 1.03
CA LEU A 63 -6.96 10.98 -0.01
C LEU A 63 -8.08 10.29 -0.84
N PRO A 64 -8.70 11.02 -1.77
CA PRO A 64 -9.86 10.55 -2.54
C PRO A 64 -9.54 9.38 -3.48
N SER A 65 -8.27 9.09 -3.73
CA SER A 65 -7.80 7.93 -4.51
C SER A 65 -7.81 6.61 -3.74
N TYR A 66 -8.14 6.62 -2.44
CA TYR A 66 -8.10 5.42 -1.61
C TYR A 66 -9.34 4.55 -1.79
N GLY A 67 -9.11 3.29 -2.25
CA GLY A 67 -10.12 2.24 -2.20
C GLY A 67 -10.28 1.65 -0.79
N TYR A 68 -11.37 0.91 -0.56
CA TYR A 68 -11.77 0.41 0.77
C TYR A 68 -10.67 -0.32 1.56
N ARG A 69 -9.73 -0.99 0.89
CA ARG A 69 -8.62 -1.70 1.59
C ARG A 69 -7.61 -0.74 2.19
N ARG A 70 -7.32 0.37 1.52
CA ARG A 70 -6.43 1.42 2.05
C ARG A 70 -7.14 2.21 3.14
N VAL A 71 -8.42 2.55 2.95
CA VAL A 71 -9.26 3.16 3.99
C VAL A 71 -9.27 2.26 5.23
N TRP A 72 -9.50 0.95 5.06
CA TRP A 72 -9.42 0.01 6.18
C TRP A 72 -8.05 -0.02 6.86
N GLY A 73 -6.96 -0.01 6.09
CA GLY A 73 -5.60 0.02 6.63
C GLY A 73 -5.35 1.25 7.49
N ARG A 74 -5.78 2.43 7.03
CA ARG A 74 -5.71 3.70 7.77
C ARG A 74 -6.52 3.63 9.06
N LEU A 75 -7.79 3.29 8.98
CA LEU A 75 -8.67 3.16 10.14
C LEU A 75 -8.14 2.16 11.17
N ARG A 76 -7.55 1.05 10.72
CA ARG A 76 -6.91 0.08 11.62
C ARG A 76 -5.75 0.72 12.38
N SER A 77 -4.80 1.35 11.68
CA SER A 77 -3.63 1.98 12.29
C SER A 77 -4.03 3.08 13.27
N GLU A 78 -4.99 3.91 12.90
CA GLU A 78 -5.51 5.01 13.72
C GLU A 78 -6.21 4.50 14.98
N ARG A 79 -7.07 3.49 14.87
CA ARG A 79 -7.75 2.88 16.01
C ARG A 79 -6.79 2.12 16.91
N GLU A 80 -5.79 1.42 16.35
CA GLU A 80 -4.73 0.78 17.14
C GLU A 80 -3.95 1.81 17.98
N SER A 81 -3.62 2.98 17.41
CA SER A 81 -2.93 4.05 18.14
C SER A 81 -3.76 4.66 19.28
N GLN A 82 -5.09 4.64 19.14
CA GLN A 82 -6.05 5.14 20.13
C GLN A 82 -6.48 4.06 21.14
N GLY A 83 -5.97 2.82 21.04
CA GLY A 83 -6.41 1.68 21.86
C GLY A 83 -7.85 1.24 21.59
N ALA A 84 -8.45 1.66 20.46
CA ALA A 84 -9.81 1.35 20.09
C ALA A 84 -9.91 0.00 19.33
N ALA A 85 -11.09 -0.63 19.37
CA ALA A 85 -11.33 -1.89 18.69
C ALA A 85 -11.17 -1.76 17.17
N SER A 86 -10.44 -2.70 16.55
CA SER A 86 -10.23 -2.73 15.11
C SER A 86 -11.53 -3.04 14.34
N VAL A 87 -11.65 -2.48 13.14
CA VAL A 87 -12.80 -2.71 12.26
C VAL A 87 -12.45 -3.75 11.19
N ASN A 88 -13.38 -4.67 10.91
CA ASN A 88 -13.18 -5.65 9.86
C ASN A 88 -13.27 -5.01 8.46
N ALA A 89 -12.35 -5.37 7.55
CA ALA A 89 -12.31 -4.88 6.19
C ALA A 89 -13.64 -5.12 5.41
N LYS A 90 -14.33 -6.23 5.68
CA LYS A 90 -15.65 -6.51 5.09
C LYS A 90 -16.72 -5.52 5.55
N ARG A 91 -16.64 -5.05 6.82
CA ARG A 91 -17.55 -4.01 7.34
C ARG A 91 -17.28 -2.67 6.66
N VAL A 92 -16.02 -2.27 6.53
CA VAL A 92 -15.63 -1.05 5.80
C VAL A 92 -16.14 -1.09 4.35
N TYR A 93 -15.90 -2.21 3.64
CA TYR A 93 -16.40 -2.37 2.27
C TYR A 93 -17.93 -2.23 2.17
N ARG A 94 -18.66 -2.89 3.08
CA ARG A 94 -20.13 -2.81 3.11
C ARG A 94 -20.62 -1.39 3.34
N VAL A 95 -20.06 -0.69 4.32
CA VAL A 95 -20.42 0.70 4.65
C VAL A 95 -20.11 1.61 3.46
N MET A 96 -18.92 1.55 2.89
CA MET A 96 -18.56 2.33 1.72
C MET A 96 -19.48 2.06 0.52
N ARG A 97 -19.90 0.80 0.32
CA ARG A 97 -20.82 0.42 -0.74
C ARG A 97 -22.22 1.03 -0.52
N VAL A 98 -22.76 0.96 0.70
CA VAL A 98 -24.10 1.47 1.04
C VAL A 98 -24.17 2.98 0.88
N HIS A 99 -23.08 3.68 1.21
CA HIS A 99 -23.01 5.15 1.15
C HIS A 99 -22.42 5.70 -0.16
N GLY A 100 -22.23 4.85 -1.20
CA GLY A 100 -21.72 5.31 -2.50
C GLY A 100 -20.27 5.79 -2.50
N LEU A 101 -19.45 5.40 -1.50
CA LEU A 101 -18.07 5.85 -1.29
C LEU A 101 -17.02 4.95 -1.96
N LEU A 102 -17.42 3.92 -2.70
CA LEU A 102 -16.49 3.07 -3.44
C LEU A 102 -15.98 3.78 -4.69
N LEU A 103 -14.70 3.61 -4.99
CA LEU A 103 -14.13 4.05 -6.26
C LEU A 103 -14.82 3.34 -7.43
N GLN A 104 -15.14 4.10 -8.48
CA GLN A 104 -15.67 3.53 -9.72
C GLN A 104 -14.62 2.61 -10.36
N ARG A 105 -15.01 1.38 -10.67
CA ARG A 105 -14.17 0.47 -11.44
C ARG A 105 -14.19 0.90 -12.91
N ARG A 106 -13.04 1.30 -13.42
CA ARG A 106 -12.84 1.40 -14.88
C ARG A 106 -12.47 0.01 -15.38
N ALA A 107 -13.20 -0.49 -16.38
CA ALA A 107 -12.79 -1.68 -17.12
C ALA A 107 -11.48 -1.33 -17.85
N LEU A 108 -10.38 -1.90 -17.41
CA LEU A 108 -9.10 -1.79 -18.12
C LEU A 108 -9.01 -2.95 -19.10
N PRO A 109 -8.47 -2.73 -20.31
CA PRO A 109 -8.20 -3.83 -21.22
C PRO A 109 -7.27 -4.85 -20.55
N PRO A 110 -7.35 -6.14 -20.91
CA PRO A 110 -6.45 -7.15 -20.39
C PRO A 110 -5.01 -6.73 -20.65
N ARG A 111 -4.20 -6.74 -19.61
CA ARG A 111 -2.77 -6.45 -19.74
C ARG A 111 -2.08 -7.67 -20.33
N PRO A 112 -1.16 -7.49 -21.29
CA PRO A 112 -0.34 -8.61 -21.73
C PRO A 112 0.42 -9.21 -20.55
N GLU A 113 0.58 -10.53 -20.53
CA GLU A 113 1.40 -11.20 -19.53
C GLU A 113 2.82 -10.63 -19.54
N ARG A 114 3.21 -10.05 -18.42
CA ARG A 114 4.58 -9.55 -18.24
C ARG A 114 5.39 -10.64 -17.60
N ARG A 115 6.38 -11.17 -18.31
CA ARG A 115 7.40 -12.06 -17.74
C ARG A 115 8.41 -11.21 -17.00
N HIS A 116 8.56 -11.46 -15.71
CA HIS A 116 9.59 -10.83 -14.87
C HIS A 116 10.71 -11.82 -14.64
N ASP A 117 11.90 -11.47 -15.07
CA ASP A 117 13.11 -12.19 -14.67
C ASP A 117 13.65 -11.55 -13.38
N GLY A 118 13.57 -12.30 -12.28
CA GLY A 118 14.09 -11.89 -10.96
C GLY A 118 13.07 -11.21 -10.04
N LYS A 119 13.43 -11.13 -8.76
CA LYS A 119 12.67 -10.43 -7.71
C LYS A 119 13.39 -9.17 -7.28
N VAL A 120 12.75 -8.00 -7.41
CA VAL A 120 13.27 -6.73 -6.88
C VAL A 120 13.14 -6.70 -5.35
N ALA A 121 12.03 -7.23 -4.81
CA ALA A 121 11.79 -7.30 -3.38
C ALA A 121 12.76 -8.26 -2.68
N VAL A 122 13.30 -7.81 -1.55
CA VAL A 122 14.18 -8.58 -0.67
C VAL A 122 13.49 -8.88 0.66
N SER A 123 14.03 -9.82 1.43
CA SER A 123 13.40 -10.32 2.66
C SER A 123 13.71 -9.48 3.90
N LYS A 124 14.78 -8.69 3.86
CA LYS A 124 15.23 -7.85 4.98
C LYS A 124 15.45 -6.42 4.52
N SER A 125 15.16 -5.47 5.38
CA SER A 125 15.50 -4.07 5.19
C SER A 125 17.02 -3.91 5.04
N ASN A 126 17.44 -2.91 4.28
CA ASN A 126 18.84 -2.58 4.03
C ASN A 126 19.65 -3.65 3.27
N GLN A 127 19.01 -4.59 2.58
CA GLN A 127 19.68 -5.48 1.64
C GLN A 127 19.77 -4.87 0.24
N ARG A 128 18.68 -4.22 -0.20
CA ARG A 128 18.59 -3.56 -1.51
C ARG A 128 17.74 -2.31 -1.41
N TRP A 129 18.29 -1.24 -1.92
CA TRP A 129 17.60 0.02 -2.14
C TRP A 129 17.41 0.22 -3.64
N CYS A 130 16.36 0.87 -4.06
CA CYS A 130 16.17 1.29 -5.44
C CYS A 130 15.99 2.80 -5.53
N SER A 131 16.44 3.37 -6.63
CA SER A 131 16.31 4.78 -6.93
C SER A 131 15.81 4.97 -8.36
N ASP A 132 15.07 6.04 -8.54
CA ASP A 132 14.53 6.47 -9.83
C ASP A 132 14.18 7.95 -9.73
N GLY A 133 13.74 8.54 -10.84
CA GLY A 133 13.26 9.90 -10.90
C GLY A 133 11.87 10.01 -11.50
N PHE A 134 11.18 11.08 -11.16
CA PHE A 134 9.96 11.46 -11.87
C PHE A 134 9.86 12.98 -12.01
N GLU A 135 9.10 13.40 -12.99
CA GLU A 135 8.85 14.80 -13.26
C GLU A 135 7.35 15.08 -13.27
N PHE A 136 6.99 16.28 -12.85
CA PHE A 136 5.67 16.88 -13.07
C PHE A 136 5.82 18.39 -13.25
N ARG A 137 4.73 19.03 -13.73
CA ARG A 137 4.69 20.49 -13.91
C ARG A 137 3.88 21.15 -12.82
N CYS A 138 4.37 22.27 -12.34
CA CYS A 138 3.63 23.21 -11.51
C CYS A 138 2.58 23.97 -12.32
N ASP A 139 1.66 24.63 -11.66
CA ASP A 139 0.56 25.35 -12.30
C ASP A 139 1.07 26.57 -13.10
N ASN A 140 2.21 27.14 -12.71
CA ASN A 140 2.92 28.19 -13.44
C ASN A 140 3.76 27.67 -14.64
N GLY A 141 3.73 26.35 -14.90
CA GLY A 141 4.45 25.70 -16.00
C GLY A 141 5.88 25.26 -15.67
N GLU A 142 6.45 25.61 -14.51
CA GLU A 142 7.77 25.15 -14.08
C GLU A 142 7.83 23.63 -13.96
N PRO A 143 8.86 22.96 -14.51
CA PRO A 143 9.07 21.55 -14.26
C PRO A 143 9.68 21.33 -12.88
N LEU A 144 9.20 20.34 -12.15
CA LEU A 144 9.86 19.87 -10.94
C LEU A 144 10.23 18.41 -11.09
N ARG A 145 11.52 18.11 -10.95
CA ARG A 145 12.12 16.79 -11.07
C ARG A 145 12.49 16.28 -9.70
N VAL A 146 12.05 15.08 -9.40
CA VAL A 146 12.23 14.44 -8.09
C VAL A 146 13.04 13.18 -8.27
N THR A 147 14.17 13.07 -7.56
CA THR A 147 14.95 11.85 -7.43
C THR A 147 14.75 11.31 -6.02
N PHE A 148 14.61 10.01 -5.83
CA PHE A 148 14.32 9.39 -4.52
C PHE A 148 15.06 8.07 -4.32
N ALA A 149 15.19 7.66 -3.06
CA ALA A 149 15.69 6.36 -2.64
C ALA A 149 14.64 5.61 -1.82
N LEU A 150 14.42 4.34 -2.16
CA LEU A 150 13.40 3.47 -1.56
C LEU A 150 14.00 2.14 -1.12
N ASP A 151 13.70 1.67 0.09
CA ASP A 151 14.07 0.32 0.52
C ASP A 151 13.19 -0.75 -0.15
N CYS A 152 13.79 -1.79 -0.69
CA CYS A 152 13.07 -2.83 -1.43
C CYS A 152 12.36 -3.86 -0.55
N CYS A 153 12.54 -3.84 0.76
CA CYS A 153 11.80 -4.65 1.74
C CYS A 153 10.63 -3.87 2.34
N ASP A 154 10.95 -2.84 3.12
CA ASP A 154 9.97 -2.08 3.92
C ASP A 154 9.29 -0.94 3.17
N ARG A 155 9.72 -0.63 1.94
CA ARG A 155 9.15 0.40 1.06
C ARG A 155 9.30 1.83 1.59
N GLU A 156 10.11 2.08 2.61
CA GLU A 156 10.36 3.43 3.09
C GLU A 156 11.10 4.26 2.06
N ALA A 157 10.58 5.44 1.76
CA ALA A 157 11.27 6.46 0.97
C ALA A 157 12.26 7.18 1.91
N MET A 158 13.51 6.74 1.88
CA MET A 158 14.52 7.17 2.85
C MET A 158 15.05 8.57 2.60
N SER A 159 15.13 8.95 1.34
CA SER A 159 15.56 10.29 0.93
C SER A 159 14.96 10.68 -0.41
N TRP A 160 14.95 11.95 -0.69
CA TRP A 160 14.55 12.51 -1.97
C TRP A 160 15.13 13.90 -2.14
N ALA A 161 15.26 14.33 -3.39
CA ALA A 161 15.62 15.68 -3.76
C ALA A 161 14.72 16.16 -4.90
N ALA A 162 14.37 17.44 -4.90
CA ALA A 162 13.56 18.05 -5.94
C ALA A 162 14.33 19.23 -6.55
N THR A 163 14.33 19.33 -7.87
CA THR A 163 15.03 20.39 -8.61
C THR A 163 14.25 20.83 -9.83
N THR A 164 14.36 22.09 -10.22
CA THR A 164 13.88 22.62 -11.51
C THR A 164 14.87 22.35 -12.66
N GLY A 165 16.13 22.00 -12.31
CA GLY A 165 17.16 21.56 -13.26
C GLY A 165 16.98 20.11 -13.72
N GLY A 166 18.00 19.58 -14.42
CA GLY A 166 18.02 18.17 -14.85
C GLY A 166 18.35 17.21 -13.70
N HIS A 167 18.06 15.92 -13.90
CA HIS A 167 18.57 14.85 -13.06
C HIS A 167 20.08 14.74 -13.24
N SER A 168 20.86 15.39 -12.38
CA SER A 168 22.32 15.36 -12.44
C SER A 168 22.90 14.27 -11.51
N GLY A 169 24.14 13.85 -11.80
CA GLY A 169 24.85 12.94 -10.89
C GLY A 169 25.07 13.52 -9.49
N ASP A 170 25.13 14.86 -9.34
CA ASP A 170 25.23 15.52 -8.04
C ASP A 170 23.96 15.27 -7.20
N VAL A 171 22.79 15.51 -7.76
CA VAL A 171 21.51 15.23 -7.11
C VAL A 171 21.38 13.78 -6.71
N VAL A 172 21.84 12.85 -7.56
CA VAL A 172 21.84 11.41 -7.23
C VAL A 172 22.74 11.12 -6.03
N ARG A 173 23.93 11.71 -5.97
CA ARG A 173 24.87 11.53 -4.85
C ARG A 173 24.33 12.13 -3.54
N ASP A 174 23.67 13.29 -3.61
CA ASP A 174 23.01 13.89 -2.46
C ASP A 174 21.89 12.97 -1.91
N VAL A 175 21.09 12.37 -2.80
CA VAL A 175 20.05 11.40 -2.42
C VAL A 175 20.67 10.14 -1.80
N MET A 176 21.78 9.63 -2.34
CA MET A 176 22.49 8.47 -1.77
C MET A 176 22.98 8.75 -0.34
N LEU A 177 23.66 9.88 -0.15
CA LEU A 177 24.21 10.27 1.15
C LEU A 177 23.10 10.47 2.17
N ALA A 178 22.09 11.26 1.82
CA ALA A 178 20.94 11.50 2.68
C ALA A 178 20.18 10.20 3.04
N ALA A 179 20.12 9.21 2.14
CA ALA A 179 19.52 7.91 2.45
C ALA A 179 20.33 7.15 3.51
N VAL A 180 21.67 7.17 3.42
CA VAL A 180 22.55 6.55 4.42
C VAL A 180 22.42 7.26 5.76
N GLU A 181 22.48 8.60 5.78
CA GLU A 181 22.33 9.41 6.99
C GLU A 181 20.98 9.21 7.68
N ASN A 182 19.89 9.27 6.93
CA ASN A 182 18.54 9.10 7.49
C ASN A 182 18.30 7.68 8.00
N ARG A 183 18.94 6.67 7.40
CA ARG A 183 18.75 5.27 7.79
C ARG A 183 19.62 4.87 8.96
N PHE A 184 20.84 5.41 9.09
CA PHE A 184 21.86 4.98 10.05
C PHE A 184 22.33 6.10 11.00
N GLY A 185 21.60 7.23 11.04
CA GLY A 185 21.83 8.27 12.04
C GLY A 185 23.15 9.02 11.88
N ASN A 186 23.28 9.87 10.87
CA ASN A 186 24.45 10.69 10.58
C ASN A 186 25.73 9.89 10.25
N ALA A 187 25.58 8.62 9.87
CA ALA A 187 26.69 7.81 9.38
C ALA A 187 27.02 8.21 7.94
N LEU A 188 28.29 8.45 7.66
CA LEU A 188 28.77 8.75 6.30
C LEU A 188 28.90 7.50 5.41
N LYS A 189 28.71 6.31 6.00
CA LYS A 189 28.82 5.03 5.31
C LYS A 189 27.86 4.02 5.91
N ALA A 190 27.23 3.21 5.05
CA ALA A 190 26.39 2.10 5.47
C ALA A 190 27.22 1.07 6.27
N PRO A 191 26.67 0.50 7.38
CA PRO A 191 27.38 -0.47 8.22
C PRO A 191 27.65 -1.81 7.53
N ALA A 192 26.91 -2.12 6.48
CA ALA A 192 27.08 -3.28 5.61
C ALA A 192 26.85 -2.87 4.15
N GLU A 193 27.36 -3.65 3.20
CA GLU A 193 27.12 -3.40 1.78
C GLU A 193 25.63 -3.52 1.43
N ILE A 194 25.08 -2.50 0.77
CA ILE A 194 23.68 -2.43 0.33
C ILE A 194 23.64 -2.33 -1.18
N GLU A 195 22.89 -3.19 -1.84
CA GLU A 195 22.66 -3.10 -3.28
C GLU A 195 21.86 -1.82 -3.62
N TRP A 196 22.39 -1.01 -4.55
CA TRP A 196 21.76 0.20 -5.04
C TRP A 196 21.28 -0.01 -6.48
N LEU A 197 19.99 -0.35 -6.64
CA LEU A 197 19.39 -0.69 -7.92
C LEU A 197 18.82 0.54 -8.61
N THR A 198 19.23 0.79 -9.86
CA THR A 198 18.77 1.91 -10.67
C THR A 198 18.51 1.48 -12.10
N ASP A 199 17.92 2.36 -12.89
CA ASP A 199 17.94 2.26 -14.34
C ASP A 199 19.33 2.63 -14.90
N ASN A 200 19.45 2.65 -16.24
CA ASN A 200 20.69 2.98 -16.94
C ASN A 200 20.82 4.51 -17.24
N GLY A 201 20.13 5.37 -16.47
CA GLY A 201 20.22 6.82 -16.63
C GLY A 201 21.65 7.34 -16.44
N SER A 202 22.05 8.35 -17.24
CA SER A 202 23.42 8.89 -17.23
C SER A 202 23.87 9.42 -15.86
N GLY A 203 22.95 9.96 -15.07
CA GLY A 203 23.27 10.42 -13.70
C GLY A 203 23.66 9.28 -12.76
N TYR A 204 23.13 8.07 -12.96
CA TYR A 204 23.43 6.88 -12.16
C TYR A 204 24.67 6.12 -12.64
N THR A 205 24.90 6.09 -13.95
CA THR A 205 25.98 5.31 -14.58
C THR A 205 27.31 6.04 -14.64
N ALA A 206 27.34 7.35 -14.38
CA ALA A 206 28.58 8.14 -14.35
C ALA A 206 29.60 7.57 -13.34
N ASP A 207 30.88 7.49 -13.75
CA ASP A 207 31.95 6.91 -12.92
C ASP A 207 32.07 7.59 -11.56
N LYS A 208 31.93 8.91 -11.50
CA LYS A 208 31.93 9.67 -10.23
C LYS A 208 30.79 9.21 -9.30
N THR A 209 29.60 8.97 -9.84
CA THR A 209 28.43 8.51 -9.04
C THR A 209 28.66 7.08 -8.54
N ARG A 210 29.16 6.20 -9.38
CA ARG A 210 29.43 4.80 -9.01
C ARG A 210 30.55 4.70 -7.96
N SER A 211 31.64 5.44 -8.14
CA SER A 211 32.74 5.51 -7.16
C SER A 211 32.27 6.07 -5.82
N PHE A 212 31.45 7.13 -5.84
CA PHE A 212 30.86 7.70 -4.64
C PHE A 212 29.96 6.69 -3.93
N ALA A 213 29.05 6.02 -4.64
CA ALA A 213 28.18 4.99 -4.07
C ALA A 213 29.00 3.93 -3.32
N THR A 214 30.06 3.40 -3.95
CA THR A 214 30.94 2.40 -3.33
C THR A 214 31.64 2.95 -2.07
N SER A 215 32.07 4.20 -2.08
CA SER A 215 32.74 4.83 -0.92
C SER A 215 31.84 4.92 0.31
N ILE A 216 30.53 5.09 0.12
CA ILE A 216 29.54 5.15 1.21
C ILE A 216 28.86 3.80 1.51
N GLY A 217 29.38 2.68 0.97
CA GLY A 217 28.90 1.33 1.24
C GLY A 217 27.72 0.87 0.39
N LEU A 218 27.42 1.56 -0.71
CA LEU A 218 26.40 1.17 -1.67
C LEU A 218 27.02 0.45 -2.86
N LYS A 219 26.48 -0.70 -3.25
CA LYS A 219 26.90 -1.47 -4.43
C LYS A 219 26.00 -1.14 -5.63
N PRO A 220 26.49 -0.36 -6.60
CA PRO A 220 25.70 0.00 -7.76
C PRO A 220 25.29 -1.24 -8.58
N LEU A 221 23.99 -1.37 -8.84
CA LEU A 221 23.42 -2.35 -9.72
C LEU A 221 22.51 -1.63 -10.72
N THR A 222 22.65 -1.96 -12.00
CA THR A 222 21.78 -1.44 -13.05
C THR A 222 20.84 -2.54 -13.53
N THR A 223 19.63 -2.14 -13.90
CA THR A 223 18.67 -3.04 -14.55
C THR A 223 19.21 -3.51 -15.91
N PRO A 224 18.92 -4.75 -16.34
CA PRO A 224 19.28 -5.20 -17.68
C PRO A 224 18.73 -4.27 -18.76
N VAL A 225 19.49 -4.08 -19.83
CA VAL A 225 19.08 -3.27 -20.98
C VAL A 225 17.76 -3.83 -21.54
N CYS A 226 16.81 -2.96 -21.87
CA CYS A 226 15.47 -3.31 -22.35
C CYS A 226 14.57 -4.08 -21.35
N SER A 227 14.89 -4.06 -20.05
CA SER A 227 14.04 -4.64 -19.00
C SER A 227 13.58 -3.58 -17.99
N PRO A 228 12.71 -2.63 -18.38
CA PRO A 228 12.22 -1.58 -17.47
C PRO A 228 11.49 -2.16 -16.26
N GLN A 229 10.99 -3.40 -16.38
CA GLN A 229 10.28 -4.11 -15.32
C GLN A 229 11.18 -4.49 -14.13
N SER A 230 12.49 -4.48 -14.31
CA SER A 230 13.47 -4.78 -13.26
C SER A 230 13.54 -3.68 -12.19
N ASN A 231 12.97 -2.47 -12.43
CA ASN A 231 12.77 -1.41 -11.42
C ASN A 231 11.28 -1.20 -11.09
N GLY A 232 10.48 -2.25 -11.22
CA GLY A 232 9.02 -2.18 -11.04
C GLY A 232 8.56 -1.65 -9.67
N MET A 233 9.44 -1.66 -8.67
CA MET A 233 9.18 -1.10 -7.35
C MET A 233 9.22 0.43 -7.38
N ALA A 234 10.27 1.01 -7.95
CA ALA A 234 10.40 2.45 -8.13
C ALA A 234 9.28 2.97 -9.04
N GLU A 235 8.96 2.26 -10.15
CA GLU A 235 7.81 2.62 -10.99
C GLU A 235 6.48 2.61 -10.21
N SER A 236 6.27 1.62 -9.35
CA SER A 236 5.05 1.52 -8.52
C SER A 236 4.97 2.68 -7.52
N PHE A 237 6.11 3.07 -6.94
CA PHE A 237 6.22 4.24 -6.06
C PHE A 237 5.89 5.52 -6.82
N VAL A 238 6.50 5.76 -7.98
CA VAL A 238 6.20 6.92 -8.84
C VAL A 238 4.72 7.01 -9.18
N LYS A 239 4.10 5.88 -9.56
CA LYS A 239 2.65 5.83 -9.83
C LYS A 239 1.83 6.20 -8.60
N THR A 240 2.25 5.77 -7.42
CA THR A 240 1.59 6.12 -6.14
C THR A 240 1.75 7.60 -5.84
N MET A 241 2.97 8.14 -5.91
CA MET A 241 3.22 9.56 -5.66
C MET A 241 2.43 10.46 -6.61
N LYS A 242 2.44 10.16 -7.91
CA LYS A 242 1.69 10.95 -8.90
C LYS A 242 0.18 10.86 -8.69
N ARG A 243 -0.38 9.67 -8.45
CA ARG A 243 -1.82 9.45 -8.32
C ARG A 243 -2.39 9.94 -7.01
N ASP A 244 -1.72 9.66 -5.91
CA ASP A 244 -2.29 9.83 -4.57
C ASP A 244 -1.88 11.16 -3.93
N TYR A 245 -0.79 11.80 -4.39
CA TYR A 245 -0.26 13.04 -3.80
C TYR A 245 -0.17 14.17 -4.82
N VAL A 246 0.65 14.07 -5.86
CA VAL A 246 0.88 15.16 -6.83
C VAL A 246 -0.41 15.59 -7.53
N ALA A 247 -1.33 14.66 -7.78
CA ALA A 247 -2.62 14.95 -8.42
C ALA A 247 -3.52 15.88 -7.59
N PHE A 248 -3.34 15.91 -6.27
CA PHE A 248 -4.23 16.63 -5.34
C PHE A 248 -3.53 17.75 -4.57
N MET A 249 -2.20 17.73 -4.43
CA MET A 249 -1.49 18.77 -3.70
C MET A 249 -1.47 20.09 -4.48
N PRO A 250 -1.58 21.26 -3.79
CA PRO A 250 -1.32 22.56 -4.39
C PRO A 250 0.12 22.65 -4.91
N LYS A 251 0.29 23.15 -6.14
CA LYS A 251 1.60 23.29 -6.78
C LYS A 251 1.69 24.54 -7.67
N PRO A 252 1.38 25.73 -7.12
CA PRO A 252 1.39 26.97 -7.90
C PRO A 252 2.78 27.27 -8.49
N ASP A 253 3.85 26.92 -7.78
CA ASP A 253 5.26 27.09 -8.15
C ASP A 253 6.13 25.96 -7.60
N ALA A 254 7.37 25.87 -8.05
CA ALA A 254 8.31 24.82 -7.68
C ALA A 254 8.63 24.80 -6.17
N ALA A 255 8.74 25.98 -5.52
CA ALA A 255 9.07 26.08 -4.10
C ALA A 255 7.93 25.56 -3.23
N THR A 256 6.70 25.92 -3.55
CA THR A 256 5.49 25.42 -2.86
C THR A 256 5.28 23.95 -3.12
N ALA A 257 5.48 23.49 -4.35
CA ALA A 257 5.40 22.07 -4.71
C ALA A 257 6.44 21.22 -3.94
N ALA A 258 7.67 21.70 -3.77
CA ALA A 258 8.70 21.01 -3.00
C ALA A 258 8.33 20.91 -1.51
N ARG A 259 7.76 21.96 -0.91
CA ARG A 259 7.25 21.90 0.48
C ARG A 259 6.12 20.87 0.63
N ASN A 260 5.18 20.86 -0.30
CA ASN A 260 4.07 19.91 -0.28
C ASN A 260 4.52 18.46 -0.56
N LEU A 261 5.58 18.28 -1.35
CA LEU A 261 6.23 16.97 -1.50
C LEU A 261 6.83 16.47 -0.19
N ALA A 262 7.44 17.33 0.61
CA ALA A 262 7.97 16.92 1.93
C ALA A 262 6.86 16.33 2.81
N ILE A 263 5.69 16.99 2.84
CA ILE A 263 4.50 16.48 3.55
C ILE A 263 4.03 15.16 2.94
N ALA A 264 4.02 15.05 1.61
CA ALA A 264 3.61 13.85 0.90
C ALA A 264 4.53 12.65 1.19
N PHE A 265 5.83 12.84 1.19
CA PHE A 265 6.81 11.79 1.51
C PHE A 265 6.70 11.33 2.97
N GLU A 266 6.51 12.27 3.90
CA GLU A 266 6.31 11.94 5.31
C GLU A 266 5.00 11.17 5.51
N HIS A 267 3.90 11.63 4.91
CA HIS A 267 2.63 10.91 4.93
C HIS A 267 2.75 9.52 4.30
N TYR A 268 3.48 9.39 3.18
CA TYR A 268 3.74 8.10 2.55
C TYR A 268 4.45 7.15 3.52
N ASN A 269 5.50 7.60 4.18
CA ASN A 269 6.27 6.78 5.11
C ASN A 269 5.48 6.39 6.36
N GLU A 270 4.74 7.33 6.95
CA GLU A 270 4.05 7.10 8.22
C GLU A 270 2.65 6.50 8.08
N GLN A 271 1.96 6.77 6.97
CA GLN A 271 0.52 6.57 6.93
C GLN A 271 -0.01 5.81 5.70
N HIS A 272 0.77 5.72 4.59
CA HIS A 272 0.28 5.11 3.36
C HIS A 272 0.21 3.58 3.46
N PRO A 273 -0.99 2.96 3.38
CA PRO A 273 -1.13 1.51 3.52
C PRO A 273 -0.67 0.76 2.27
N HIS A 274 0.32 -0.11 2.39
CA HIS A 274 0.82 -0.96 1.33
C HIS A 274 0.25 -2.37 1.38
N SER A 275 -0.30 -2.87 0.29
CA SER A 275 -0.81 -4.25 0.21
C SER A 275 0.29 -5.28 0.46
N ALA A 276 1.50 -5.04 -0.02
CA ALA A 276 2.66 -5.90 0.20
C ALA A 276 3.14 -5.92 1.66
N LEU A 277 2.80 -4.90 2.45
CA LEU A 277 3.11 -4.78 3.87
C LEU A 277 1.87 -5.06 4.75
N GLN A 278 0.94 -5.88 4.28
CA GLN A 278 -0.31 -6.20 4.97
C GLN A 278 -1.15 -4.95 5.31
N TYR A 279 -1.16 -3.97 4.41
CA TYR A 279 -1.81 -2.65 4.59
C TYR A 279 -1.26 -1.84 5.77
N ARG A 280 0.01 -2.04 6.11
CA ARG A 280 0.78 -1.14 7.00
C ARG A 280 1.50 -0.09 6.19
N SER A 281 1.84 1.02 6.84
CA SER A 281 2.78 2.00 6.27
C SER A 281 4.22 1.47 6.35
N PRO A 282 5.15 2.02 5.56
CA PRO A 282 6.55 1.63 5.59
C PRO A 282 7.16 1.65 7.00
N ARG A 283 7.04 2.76 7.71
CA ARG A 283 7.60 2.90 9.06
C ARG A 283 6.85 2.09 10.12
N GLU A 284 5.52 1.91 10.00
CA GLU A 284 4.78 0.98 10.87
C GLU A 284 5.30 -0.45 10.69
N PHE A 285 5.51 -0.88 9.45
CA PHE A 285 6.05 -2.20 9.15
C PHE A 285 7.45 -2.39 9.73
N ARG A 286 8.35 -1.43 9.53
CA ARG A 286 9.72 -1.48 10.05
C ARG A 286 9.76 -1.55 11.57
N ARG A 287 9.05 -0.65 12.27
CA ARG A 287 8.98 -0.66 13.76
C ARG A 287 8.54 -2.00 14.32
N ARG A 288 7.59 -2.67 13.67
CA ARG A 288 7.14 -4.02 14.11
C ARG A 288 8.15 -5.12 13.83
N THR A 289 8.86 -5.02 12.71
CA THR A 289 9.91 -6.00 12.34
C THR A 289 11.10 -5.88 13.28
N ASP A 290 11.54 -4.66 13.57
CA ASP A 290 12.65 -4.40 14.50
C ASP A 290 12.29 -4.88 15.93
N SER A 291 11.06 -4.63 16.39
CA SER A 291 10.59 -5.10 17.69
C SER A 291 10.51 -6.63 17.78
N SER A 292 10.19 -7.34 16.69
CA SER A 292 10.14 -8.82 16.67
C SER A 292 11.52 -9.47 16.61
N THR A 293 12.57 -8.72 16.30
CA THR A 293 13.96 -9.22 16.27
C THR A 293 14.64 -9.11 17.65
N LEU A 294 14.04 -8.38 18.58
CA LEU A 294 14.53 -8.17 19.95
C LEU A 294 13.94 -9.16 20.99
N VAL A 295 13.12 -10.12 20.57
CA VAL A 295 12.56 -11.22 21.35
C VAL A 295 13.15 -12.55 20.87
#